data_f5c46b95deeac9ac098a2a246a8e4712
#
_entry.id   f5c46b95deeac9ac098a2a246a8e4712
#
_cell.length_a   1.000
_cell.length_b   1.000
_cell.length_c   1.000
_cell.angle_alpha   90.00
_cell.angle_beta   90.00
_cell.angle_gamma   90.00
#
_symmetry.space_group_name_H-M   'P 1'
#
loop_
_entity.id
_entity.type
_entity.pdbx_description
1 polymer ?
#
loop_
_entity_poly.entity_id
_entity_poly.type
_entity_poly.pdbx_seq_one_letter_code
_entity_poly.pdbx_strand_id
1 'polypeptide(L)'
;MARKRIQIEEEDVTSQAGWLFADSFLALMVIFLATISFVPALTTGVVTGSGSVGKIAGSNYIKGLVLTYNKIDIEKIQQDIAAYITNEKLSPTSEVIYARIVGGYKASEGVDAGNVRAIEVSVQLKKSGMSYFENTSIDLSASDKLGIDTFILRLTLAPKGAN
;
A
#
# COMPACT_ATOMS: atom_id res chain seq x y z
N MET A 1 80.46 -19.03 -12.65
CA MET A 1 79.34 -19.46 -11.81
C MET A 1 78.19 -18.50 -12.00
N ALA A 2 77.20 -18.89 -12.76
CA ALA A 2 76.03 -18.06 -13.06
C ALA A 2 74.93 -18.28 -11.93
N ARG A 3 74.61 -17.25 -11.17
CA ARG A 3 73.51 -17.27 -10.19
C ARG A 3 72.19 -17.16 -10.92
N LYS A 4 71.43 -18.22 -10.96
CA LYS A 4 70.04 -18.25 -11.43
C LYS A 4 69.19 -17.47 -10.43
N ARG A 5 68.70 -16.29 -10.85
CA ARG A 5 67.67 -15.54 -10.09
C ARG A 5 66.37 -16.29 -10.24
N ILE A 6 65.82 -16.79 -9.13
CA ILE A 6 64.46 -17.28 -9.07
C ILE A 6 63.56 -16.02 -8.99
N GLN A 7 62.85 -15.72 -10.05
CA GLN A 7 61.75 -14.78 -10.01
C GLN A 7 60.61 -15.51 -9.30
N ILE A 8 60.31 -15.09 -8.09
CA ILE A 8 59.06 -15.41 -7.44
C ILE A 8 58.02 -14.53 -8.15
N GLU A 9 57.18 -15.14 -8.99
CA GLU A 9 55.96 -14.50 -9.44
C GLU A 9 55.13 -14.25 -8.19
N GLU A 10 55.04 -13.01 -7.73
CA GLU A 10 54.01 -12.57 -6.83
C GLU A 10 52.69 -12.78 -7.57
N GLU A 11 52.07 -13.94 -7.36
CA GLU A 11 50.66 -14.16 -7.75
C GLU A 11 49.87 -12.99 -7.22
N ASP A 12 49.22 -12.26 -8.14
CA ASP A 12 48.50 -11.04 -7.87
C ASP A 12 47.27 -11.36 -7.00
N VAL A 13 47.47 -11.38 -5.68
CA VAL A 13 46.44 -11.67 -4.65
C VAL A 13 45.24 -10.73 -4.82
N THR A 14 45.47 -9.55 -5.40
CA THR A 14 44.45 -8.58 -5.74
C THR A 14 43.51 -9.07 -6.84
N SER A 15 44.02 -9.85 -7.80
CA SER A 15 43.22 -10.43 -8.87
C SER A 15 42.27 -11.51 -8.34
N GLN A 16 42.74 -12.40 -7.46
CA GLN A 16 41.91 -13.43 -6.84
C GLN A 16 40.85 -12.84 -5.91
N ALA A 17 41.17 -11.80 -5.14
CA ALA A 17 40.21 -11.10 -4.31
C ALA A 17 39.09 -10.46 -5.14
N GLY A 18 39.44 -9.86 -6.32
CA GLY A 18 38.47 -9.26 -7.22
C GLY A 18 37.40 -10.25 -7.73
N TRP A 19 37.81 -11.48 -8.07
CA TRP A 19 36.88 -12.54 -8.51
C TRP A 19 35.93 -13.00 -7.40
N LEU A 20 36.42 -13.15 -6.18
CA LEU A 20 35.58 -13.51 -5.02
C LEU A 20 34.55 -12.43 -4.70
N PHE A 21 34.93 -11.15 -4.81
CA PHE A 21 33.99 -10.05 -4.62
C PHE A 21 32.94 -9.98 -5.74
N ALA A 22 33.33 -10.20 -6.99
CA ALA A 22 32.40 -10.20 -8.13
C ALA A 22 31.35 -11.30 -7.99
N ASP A 23 31.73 -12.51 -7.58
CA ASP A 23 30.82 -13.64 -7.41
C ASP A 23 29.83 -13.40 -6.24
N SER A 24 30.34 -12.87 -5.12
CA SER A 24 29.52 -12.49 -3.97
C SER A 24 28.50 -11.39 -4.31
N PHE A 25 28.92 -10.41 -5.13
CA PHE A 25 28.04 -9.31 -5.56
C PHE A 25 26.96 -9.81 -6.52
N LEU A 26 27.32 -10.74 -7.39
CA LEU A 26 26.39 -11.35 -8.34
C LEU A 26 25.34 -12.21 -7.60
N ALA A 27 25.75 -13.00 -6.62
CA ALA A 27 24.86 -13.77 -5.77
C ALA A 27 23.89 -12.87 -4.97
N LEU A 28 24.40 -11.77 -4.43
CA LEU A 28 23.60 -10.79 -3.68
C LEU A 28 22.60 -10.09 -4.61
N MET A 29 22.99 -9.77 -5.84
CA MET A 29 22.12 -9.17 -6.85
C MET A 29 20.98 -10.12 -7.26
N VAL A 30 21.27 -11.43 -7.41
CA VAL A 30 20.23 -12.45 -7.70
C VAL A 30 19.25 -12.57 -6.54
N ILE A 31 19.71 -12.55 -5.29
CA ILE A 31 18.85 -12.58 -4.10
C ILE A 31 17.97 -11.32 -4.07
N PHE A 32 18.51 -10.14 -4.34
CA PHE A 32 17.73 -8.90 -4.40
C PHE A 32 16.69 -8.93 -5.53
N LEU A 33 17.04 -9.41 -6.71
CA LEU A 33 16.10 -9.55 -7.82
C LEU A 33 15.00 -10.57 -7.50
N ALA A 34 15.33 -11.67 -6.85
CA ALA A 34 14.35 -12.66 -6.40
C ALA A 34 13.39 -12.08 -5.35
N THR A 35 13.91 -11.30 -4.39
CA THR A 35 13.06 -10.64 -3.37
C THR A 35 12.16 -9.56 -3.96
N ILE A 36 12.64 -8.79 -4.94
CA ILE A 36 11.82 -7.78 -5.64
C ILE A 36 10.72 -8.44 -6.48
N SER A 37 10.97 -9.62 -7.06
CA SER A 37 9.95 -10.37 -7.81
C SER A 37 8.85 -10.94 -6.91
N PHE A 38 9.09 -11.04 -5.61
CA PHE A 38 8.11 -11.47 -4.62
C PHE A 38 7.34 -10.32 -3.94
N VAL A 39 7.66 -9.06 -4.24
CA VAL A 39 6.78 -7.97 -3.85
C VAL A 39 5.50 -8.13 -4.66
N PRO A 40 4.37 -8.52 -4.06
CA PRO A 40 3.11 -8.54 -4.77
C PRO A 40 2.95 -7.14 -5.34
N ALA A 41 2.84 -7.05 -6.65
CA ALA A 41 2.59 -5.79 -7.33
C ALA A 41 1.34 -5.18 -6.68
N LEU A 42 1.54 -4.23 -5.78
CA LEU A 42 0.51 -3.30 -5.36
C LEU A 42 0.22 -2.49 -6.63
N THR A 43 -0.53 -3.13 -7.52
CA THR A 43 -1.01 -2.50 -8.73
C THR A 43 -1.77 -1.26 -8.30
N THR A 44 -1.15 -0.11 -8.51
CA THR A 44 -1.82 1.17 -8.62
C THR A 44 -2.73 1.11 -9.85
N GLY A 45 -3.65 0.15 -9.86
CA GLY A 45 -4.71 0.05 -10.83
C GLY A 45 -5.80 1.02 -10.43
N VAL A 46 -5.91 2.12 -11.16
CA VAL A 46 -7.16 2.86 -11.24
C VAL A 46 -8.18 1.90 -11.82
N VAL A 47 -8.95 1.23 -10.96
CA VAL A 47 -10.09 0.44 -11.39
C VAL A 47 -11.31 1.36 -11.38
N THR A 48 -11.50 2.03 -12.51
CA THR A 48 -12.84 2.44 -12.94
C THR A 48 -13.58 1.19 -13.38
N GLY A 49 -14.58 0.78 -12.61
CA GLY A 49 -15.52 -0.27 -13.02
C GLY A 49 -15.26 -1.63 -12.39
N SER A 50 -16.28 -2.07 -11.69
CA SER A 50 -16.65 -3.46 -11.38
C SER A 50 -15.69 -4.52 -11.94
N GLY A 51 -14.63 -4.85 -11.20
CA GLY A 51 -13.68 -5.89 -11.54
C GLY A 51 -13.31 -6.69 -10.29
N SER A 52 -13.63 -7.97 -10.28
CA SER A 52 -13.28 -8.92 -9.24
C SER A 52 -11.76 -8.94 -9.02
N VAL A 53 -11.30 -8.43 -7.88
CA VAL A 53 -9.94 -8.64 -7.42
C VAL A 53 -9.78 -10.12 -7.06
N GLY A 54 -8.81 -10.78 -7.68
CA GLY A 54 -8.57 -12.19 -7.52
C GLY A 54 -8.46 -12.62 -6.05
N LYS A 55 -9.11 -13.74 -5.74
CA LYS A 55 -9.01 -14.44 -4.46
C LYS A 55 -7.55 -14.76 -4.17
N ILE A 56 -6.96 -14.08 -3.20
CA ILE A 56 -5.72 -14.55 -2.56
C ILE A 56 -6.16 -15.69 -1.63
N ALA A 57 -5.79 -16.91 -2.00
CA ALA A 57 -6.10 -18.10 -1.21
C ALA A 57 -5.45 -17.94 0.19
N GLY A 58 -6.29 -17.88 1.22
CA GLY A 58 -5.85 -17.94 2.61
C GLY A 58 -6.14 -16.72 3.49
N SER A 59 -6.63 -15.62 2.97
CA SER A 59 -7.07 -14.51 3.82
C SER A 59 -8.55 -14.21 3.59
N ASN A 60 -9.29 -14.12 4.68
CA ASN A 60 -10.69 -13.67 4.69
C ASN A 60 -10.83 -12.17 4.38
N TYR A 61 -9.90 -11.60 3.62
CA TYR A 61 -9.97 -10.20 3.21
C TYR A 61 -11.06 -10.03 2.16
N ILE A 62 -12.05 -9.32 2.55
CA ILE A 62 -13.22 -9.03 1.74
C ILE A 62 -12.90 -7.86 0.82
N LYS A 63 -13.41 -7.88 -0.39
CA LYS A 63 -13.31 -6.87 -1.44
C LYS A 63 -13.22 -5.44 -0.89
N GLY A 64 -12.29 -4.66 -1.41
CA GLY A 64 -12.16 -3.25 -1.04
C GLY A 64 -13.36 -2.43 -1.56
N LEU A 65 -13.98 -1.66 -0.67
CA LEU A 65 -14.99 -0.66 -1.01
C LEU A 65 -14.32 0.66 -1.36
N VAL A 66 -14.66 1.25 -2.51
CA VAL A 66 -14.17 2.56 -2.92
C VAL A 66 -15.33 3.52 -3.04
N LEU A 67 -15.30 4.58 -2.25
CA LEU A 67 -16.33 5.62 -2.20
C LEU A 67 -15.71 6.97 -2.54
N THR A 68 -16.40 7.78 -3.30
CA THR A 68 -15.97 9.12 -3.67
C THR A 68 -17.03 10.14 -3.25
N TYR A 69 -16.60 11.20 -2.56
CA TYR A 69 -17.46 12.23 -2.04
C TYR A 69 -16.89 13.63 -2.30
N ASN A 70 -17.79 14.61 -2.50
CA ASN A 70 -17.43 16.02 -2.59
C ASN A 70 -17.56 16.77 -1.27
N LYS A 71 -18.21 16.18 -0.30
CA LYS A 71 -18.39 16.70 1.06
C LYS A 71 -18.41 15.53 2.03
N ILE A 72 -17.97 15.81 3.24
CA ILE A 72 -18.06 14.83 4.32
C ILE A 72 -19.51 14.78 4.80
N ASP A 73 -20.14 13.65 4.56
CA ASP A 73 -21.49 13.32 5.01
C ASP A 73 -21.40 11.97 5.74
N ILE A 74 -21.38 12.04 7.06
CA ILE A 74 -21.19 10.88 7.92
C ILE A 74 -22.33 9.87 7.77
N GLU A 75 -23.58 10.36 7.69
CA GLU A 75 -24.76 9.49 7.55
C GLU A 75 -24.72 8.74 6.23
N LYS A 76 -24.37 9.44 5.15
CA LYS A 76 -24.23 8.83 3.83
C LYS A 76 -23.11 7.80 3.79
N ILE A 77 -21.95 8.09 4.36
CA ILE A 77 -20.83 7.15 4.45
C ILE A 77 -21.27 5.89 5.21
N GLN A 78 -22.01 6.04 6.32
CA GLN A 78 -22.52 4.91 7.08
C GLN A 78 -23.51 4.07 6.27
N GLN A 79 -24.43 4.71 5.55
CA GLN A 79 -25.40 4.04 4.68
C GLN A 79 -24.71 3.29 3.55
N ASP A 80 -23.71 3.89 2.89
CA ASP A 80 -22.99 3.27 1.80
C ASP A 80 -22.18 2.05 2.26
N ILE A 81 -21.59 2.09 3.47
CA ILE A 81 -20.91 0.94 4.08
C ILE A 81 -21.93 -0.16 4.41
N ALA A 82 -23.06 0.17 5.02
CA ALA A 82 -24.11 -0.80 5.36
C ALA A 82 -24.69 -1.45 4.10
N ALA A 83 -24.95 -0.66 3.06
CA ALA A 83 -25.42 -1.16 1.77
C ALA A 83 -24.39 -2.13 1.14
N TYR A 84 -23.12 -1.80 1.21
CA TYR A 84 -22.06 -2.67 0.71
C TYR A 84 -22.00 -4.00 1.46
N ILE A 85 -22.06 -3.97 2.81
CA ILE A 85 -22.10 -5.18 3.65
C ILE A 85 -23.26 -6.08 3.25
N THR A 86 -24.43 -5.49 3.02
CA THR A 86 -25.63 -6.22 2.62
C THR A 86 -25.52 -6.79 1.22
N ASN A 87 -25.08 -6.00 0.25
CA ASN A 87 -24.98 -6.38 -1.16
C ASN A 87 -23.93 -7.49 -1.39
N GLU A 88 -22.79 -7.40 -0.70
CA GLU A 88 -21.72 -8.39 -0.78
C GLU A 88 -21.96 -9.59 0.17
N LYS A 89 -23.10 -9.61 0.87
CA LYS A 89 -23.47 -10.67 1.83
C LYS A 89 -22.39 -10.91 2.89
N LEU A 90 -21.77 -9.83 3.36
CA LEU A 90 -20.77 -9.90 4.41
C LEU A 90 -21.45 -10.13 5.77
N SER A 91 -20.64 -10.53 6.76
CA SER A 91 -21.15 -10.62 8.13
C SER A 91 -21.70 -9.26 8.59
N PRO A 92 -22.87 -9.21 9.24
CA PRO A 92 -23.39 -7.96 9.84
C PRO A 92 -22.43 -7.34 10.86
N THR A 93 -21.51 -8.14 11.42
CA THR A 93 -20.48 -7.71 12.37
C THR A 93 -19.19 -7.26 11.68
N SER A 94 -19.20 -7.09 10.35
CA SER A 94 -18.00 -6.63 9.62
C SER A 94 -17.61 -5.22 10.05
N GLU A 95 -16.30 -5.01 10.22
CA GLU A 95 -15.70 -3.72 10.55
C GLU A 95 -14.66 -3.33 9.49
N VAL A 96 -14.35 -2.05 9.42
CA VAL A 96 -13.29 -1.54 8.55
C VAL A 96 -11.96 -1.74 9.28
N ILE A 97 -11.12 -2.61 8.76
CA ILE A 97 -9.77 -2.87 9.32
C ILE A 97 -8.72 -1.92 8.77
N TYR A 98 -8.92 -1.44 7.54
CA TYR A 98 -8.01 -0.51 6.89
C TYR A 98 -8.79 0.49 6.05
N ALA A 99 -8.44 1.76 6.16
CA ALA A 99 -8.98 2.85 5.36
C ALA A 99 -7.85 3.69 4.77
N ARG A 100 -7.86 3.88 3.45
CA ARG A 100 -7.04 4.89 2.81
C ARG A 100 -7.91 6.06 2.39
N ILE A 101 -7.54 7.25 2.85
CA ILE A 101 -8.22 8.50 2.55
C ILE A 101 -7.34 9.29 1.58
N VAL A 102 -7.89 9.61 0.41
CA VAL A 102 -7.18 10.38 -0.61
C VAL A 102 -7.84 11.75 -0.74
N GLY A 103 -7.15 12.81 -0.33
CA GLY A 103 -7.62 14.19 -0.49
C GLY A 103 -7.23 14.79 -1.84
N GLY A 104 -8.16 15.50 -2.49
CA GLY A 104 -7.88 16.20 -3.73
C GLY A 104 -7.10 17.51 -3.50
N TYR A 105 -6.25 17.89 -4.45
CA TYR A 105 -5.57 19.19 -4.46
C TYR A 105 -5.36 19.71 -5.88
N LYS A 106 -5.18 21.04 -6.03
CA LYS A 106 -4.74 21.64 -7.29
C LYS A 106 -3.21 21.63 -7.36
N ALA A 107 -2.66 21.49 -8.54
CA ALA A 107 -1.23 21.55 -8.76
C ALA A 107 -0.58 22.85 -8.21
N SER A 108 -1.33 23.95 -8.16
CA SER A 108 -0.88 25.23 -7.59
C SER A 108 -0.79 25.26 -6.07
N GLU A 109 -1.48 24.33 -5.37
CA GLU A 109 -1.52 24.29 -3.90
C GLU A 109 -0.46 23.33 -3.32
N GLY A 110 -0.03 22.35 -4.13
CA GLY A 110 0.89 21.31 -3.71
C GLY A 110 0.23 20.14 -2.96
N VAL A 111 0.98 19.06 -2.83
CA VAL A 111 0.52 17.79 -2.25
C VAL A 111 0.11 17.93 -0.78
N ASP A 112 0.72 18.85 -0.04
CA ASP A 112 0.43 19.05 1.38
C ASP A 112 -1.01 19.51 1.61
N ALA A 113 -1.57 20.33 0.72
CA ALA A 113 -2.95 20.75 0.80
C ALA A 113 -3.93 19.56 0.70
N GLY A 114 -3.65 18.60 -0.18
CA GLY A 114 -4.43 17.36 -0.27
C GLY A 114 -4.30 16.49 0.97
N ASN A 115 -3.11 16.39 1.54
CA ASN A 115 -2.89 15.64 2.78
C ASN A 115 -3.63 16.28 3.97
N VAL A 116 -3.65 17.61 4.08
CA VAL A 116 -4.42 18.32 5.13
C VAL A 116 -5.91 18.00 5.00
N ARG A 117 -6.47 18.02 3.79
CA ARG A 117 -7.88 17.65 3.56
C ARG A 117 -8.15 16.19 3.94
N ALA A 118 -7.24 15.27 3.62
CA ALA A 118 -7.36 13.87 4.03
C ALA A 118 -7.33 13.71 5.57
N ILE A 119 -6.48 14.50 6.26
CA ILE A 119 -6.44 14.55 7.73
C ILE A 119 -7.78 15.05 8.29
N GLU A 120 -8.34 16.13 7.74
CA GLU A 120 -9.63 16.65 8.17
C GLU A 120 -10.75 15.61 8.07
N VAL A 121 -10.81 14.89 6.94
CA VAL A 121 -11.74 13.77 6.76
C VAL A 121 -11.52 12.70 7.83
N SER A 122 -10.28 12.30 8.08
CA SER A 122 -9.96 11.26 9.07
C SER A 122 -10.39 11.66 10.49
N VAL A 123 -10.18 12.93 10.85
CA VAL A 123 -10.58 13.47 12.15
C VAL A 123 -12.09 13.48 12.29
N GLN A 124 -12.84 13.85 11.24
CA GLN A 124 -14.30 13.85 11.29
C GLN A 124 -14.86 12.42 11.37
N LEU A 125 -14.29 11.46 10.63
CA LEU A 125 -14.67 10.05 10.74
C LEU A 125 -14.45 9.51 12.15
N LYS A 126 -13.31 9.82 12.77
CA LYS A 126 -13.04 9.42 14.16
C LYS A 126 -13.98 10.08 15.17
N LYS A 127 -14.25 11.38 15.00
CA LYS A 127 -15.17 12.13 15.89
C LYS A 127 -16.62 11.69 15.77
N SER A 128 -17.02 11.10 14.63
CA SER A 128 -18.39 10.63 14.41
C SER A 128 -18.80 9.46 15.32
N GLY A 129 -17.82 8.76 15.91
CA GLY A 129 -18.08 7.60 16.77
C GLY A 129 -18.67 6.40 16.03
N MET A 130 -18.53 6.33 14.69
CA MET A 130 -19.00 5.18 13.92
C MET A 130 -18.24 3.92 14.33
N SER A 131 -18.98 2.89 14.77
CA SER A 131 -18.42 1.61 15.21
C SER A 131 -17.59 0.90 14.14
N TYR A 132 -17.86 1.18 12.87
CA TYR A 132 -17.08 0.62 11.76
C TYR A 132 -15.59 1.03 11.77
N PHE A 133 -15.24 2.17 12.38
CA PHE A 133 -13.89 2.73 12.36
C PHE A 133 -13.15 2.66 13.71
N GLU A 134 -13.66 1.94 14.70
CA GLU A 134 -13.05 1.86 16.04
C GLU A 134 -11.61 1.36 15.99
N ASN A 135 -11.35 0.27 15.25
CA ASN A 135 -10.06 -0.40 15.18
C ASN A 135 -9.37 -0.22 13.80
N THR A 136 -9.76 0.81 13.07
CA THR A 136 -9.29 1.03 11.70
C THR A 136 -7.89 1.61 11.67
N SER A 137 -6.98 0.99 10.93
CA SER A 137 -5.73 1.61 10.50
C SER A 137 -6.01 2.58 9.36
N ILE A 138 -5.64 3.86 9.52
CA ILE A 138 -5.90 4.90 8.53
C ILE A 138 -4.59 5.31 7.85
N ASP A 139 -4.57 5.24 6.52
CA ASP A 139 -3.53 5.75 5.66
C ASP A 139 -4.04 7.01 4.92
N LEU A 140 -3.19 8.02 4.82
CA LEU A 140 -3.54 9.31 4.23
C LEU A 140 -2.70 9.55 2.98
N SER A 141 -3.33 10.04 1.92
CA SER A 141 -2.64 10.40 0.70
C SER A 141 -3.35 11.55 -0.02
N ALA A 142 -2.71 12.10 -1.05
CA ALA A 142 -3.24 13.19 -1.85
C ALA A 142 -3.19 12.86 -3.34
N SER A 143 -4.06 13.48 -4.13
CA SER A 143 -4.09 13.32 -5.58
C SER A 143 -4.50 14.61 -6.28
N ASP A 144 -3.71 15.01 -7.27
CA ASP A 144 -4.00 16.14 -8.18
C ASP A 144 -5.08 15.81 -9.24
N LYS A 145 -5.43 14.51 -9.34
CA LYS A 145 -6.51 14.05 -10.24
C LYS A 145 -7.90 14.23 -9.66
N LEU A 146 -7.99 14.61 -8.37
CA LEU A 146 -9.24 14.87 -7.68
C LEU A 146 -9.51 16.37 -7.57
N GLY A 147 -10.79 16.75 -7.61
CA GLY A 147 -11.19 18.11 -7.28
C GLY A 147 -10.83 18.50 -5.85
N ILE A 148 -10.67 19.79 -5.57
CA ILE A 148 -10.25 20.30 -4.25
C ILE A 148 -11.18 19.81 -3.13
N ASP A 149 -12.48 19.78 -3.42
CA ASP A 149 -13.51 19.40 -2.44
C ASP A 149 -13.81 17.89 -2.50
N THR A 150 -13.08 17.15 -3.33
CA THR A 150 -13.33 15.73 -3.54
C THR A 150 -12.33 14.88 -2.74
N PHE A 151 -12.84 13.85 -2.09
CA PHE A 151 -12.00 12.83 -1.46
C PHE A 151 -12.48 11.42 -1.80
N ILE A 152 -11.56 10.48 -1.73
CA ILE A 152 -11.84 9.05 -1.92
C ILE A 152 -11.57 8.32 -0.62
N LEU A 153 -12.51 7.48 -0.22
CA LEU A 153 -12.34 6.47 0.84
C LEU A 153 -12.14 5.10 0.19
N ARG A 154 -11.01 4.46 0.46
CA ARG A 154 -10.77 3.06 0.10
C ARG A 154 -10.77 2.26 1.38
N LEU A 155 -11.77 1.40 1.55
CA LEU A 155 -12.02 0.66 2.78
C LEU A 155 -11.81 -0.82 2.54
N THR A 156 -11.12 -1.47 3.46
CA THR A 156 -11.03 -2.92 3.54
C THR A 156 -11.80 -3.38 4.76
N LEU A 157 -12.79 -4.24 4.54
CA LEU A 157 -13.64 -4.77 5.60
C LEU A 157 -13.22 -6.21 5.93
N ALA A 158 -13.38 -6.56 7.20
CA ALA A 158 -13.25 -7.94 7.66
C ALA A 158 -14.35 -8.25 8.70
N PRO A 159 -14.74 -9.53 8.85
CA PRO A 159 -15.61 -9.90 9.95
C PRO A 159 -14.93 -9.58 11.27
N LYS A 160 -15.66 -8.97 12.22
CA LYS A 160 -15.15 -8.77 13.57
C LYS A 160 -14.83 -10.14 14.14
N GLY A 161 -13.58 -10.36 14.55
CA GLY A 161 -13.16 -11.64 15.10
C GLY A 161 -14.06 -11.99 16.29
N ALA A 162 -14.62 -13.21 16.30
CA ALA A 162 -15.22 -13.76 17.49
C ALA A 162 -14.06 -14.00 18.48
N ASN A 163 -13.92 -13.13 19.48
CA ASN A 163 -13.08 -13.37 20.64
C ASN A 163 -13.78 -14.36 21.56
#